data_a37ac53ba2c4a35f4a2672ccc4484dcc
#
_entry.id   a37ac53ba2c4a35f4a2672ccc4484dcc
#
_cell.length_a   1.000
_cell.length_b   1.000
_cell.length_c   1.000
_cell.angle_alpha   90.00
_cell.angle_beta   90.00
_cell.angle_gamma   90.00
#
_symmetry.space_group_name_H-M   'P 1'
#
loop_
_entity.id
_entity.type
_entity.pdbx_description
1 polymer ?
#
loop_
_entity_poly.entity_id
_entity_poly.type
_entity_poly.pdbx_seq_one_letter_code
_entity_poly.pdbx_strand_id
1 'polypeptide(L)'
;MLKLFALLKPLRGSVAIVTVLALAQSVANLYLPRLMADMVDHGIVPGDRQRILEVGGVMLVVAVLGTLCAVAGSFFASKVATGFGRMVRERVFDRVSHFSVHQFDHFSTASLITRTTNDTTQVQQVLLMVLGMAISAPMMAIGGVVLSLSQDTRLARVLIAIIPVLAVVFFVIMWKAVPLFQKMQVQIDQLNLVIDEGLSGVRVIRAFDRGAHQSGRFDEANRAVTGTAISVNRLVALLMPAMFFMMNLTSVLIIWFGAVRIEAGQMQVGAMMASLQYAIQILFAVFMVTAVFVMLPRAAASAARINAVLDVVPDVVDPAQPRTAGAARGLVEFQDVTFQYPGAEEPALTGVSFTAHPGEVTAIIGGTGSGKSTLAGLIPRFYDVHQGRVLVDGVDVRELSLADLRARIGFVPQKAVLFSGTIASNIRFGPDPATDDEMRHAAAVAQAAEFIDQTADGYDSPVSQGGTNLSGGQKQRLAIARALVRRAEIYVFDDSFSALDFATDARLRAALRADLTAATVFIVSQRIGTVMNADRIVVLDEGRVAGMGTHAELLRSCEVYREIAESQASLGDAA
;
A
#
# COMPACT_ATOMS: atom_id res chain seq x y z
N MET A 1 -7.03 9.11 11.60
CA MET A 1 -7.97 9.72 10.63
C MET A 1 -7.83 11.23 10.53
N LEU A 2 -7.83 12.01 11.61
CA LEU A 2 -7.76 13.49 11.56
C LEU A 2 -6.55 14.03 10.76
N LYS A 3 -5.36 13.40 10.88
CA LYS A 3 -4.18 13.75 10.07
C LYS A 3 -4.44 13.62 8.56
N LEU A 4 -5.12 12.54 8.14
CA LEU A 4 -5.45 12.34 6.72
C LEU A 4 -6.49 13.35 6.23
N PHE A 5 -7.46 13.72 7.06
CA PHE A 5 -8.45 14.73 6.68
C PHE A 5 -7.86 16.14 6.48
N ALA A 6 -6.66 16.40 7.01
CA ALA A 6 -5.94 17.63 6.65
C ALA A 6 -5.65 17.73 5.14
N LEU A 7 -5.60 16.60 4.42
CA LEU A 7 -5.48 16.55 2.97
C LEU A 7 -6.71 17.07 2.22
N LEU A 8 -7.84 17.23 2.90
CA LEU A 8 -9.04 17.82 2.32
C LEU A 8 -8.95 19.36 2.15
N LYS A 9 -7.92 20.02 2.71
CA LYS A 9 -7.76 21.49 2.59
C LYS A 9 -7.92 22.02 1.15
N PRO A 10 -7.35 21.39 0.10
CA PRO A 10 -7.52 21.85 -1.28
C PRO A 10 -8.96 21.67 -1.81
N LEU A 11 -9.72 20.74 -1.23
CA LEU A 11 -11.08 20.38 -1.64
C LEU A 11 -12.17 21.05 -0.80
N ARG A 12 -11.79 21.97 0.12
CA ARG A 12 -12.73 22.63 1.05
C ARG A 12 -13.94 23.30 0.36
N GLY A 13 -13.73 23.87 -0.82
CA GLY A 13 -14.83 24.46 -1.60
C GLY A 13 -15.85 23.40 -2.04
N SER A 14 -15.40 22.27 -2.55
CA SER A 14 -16.28 21.15 -2.93
C SER A 14 -16.97 20.53 -1.70
N VAL A 15 -16.29 20.43 -0.55
CA VAL A 15 -16.90 19.99 0.71
C VAL A 15 -18.00 20.95 1.16
N ALA A 16 -17.79 22.26 1.07
CA ALA A 16 -18.81 23.27 1.38
C ALA A 16 -20.03 23.15 0.46
N ILE A 17 -19.82 22.92 -0.84
CA ILE A 17 -20.92 22.69 -1.80
C ILE A 17 -21.72 21.43 -1.41
N VAL A 18 -21.05 20.32 -1.10
CA VAL A 18 -21.72 19.09 -0.62
C VAL A 18 -22.55 19.37 0.62
N THR A 19 -22.00 20.12 1.58
CA THR A 19 -22.68 20.51 2.81
C THR A 19 -23.96 21.30 2.52
N VAL A 20 -23.87 22.32 1.68
CA VAL A 20 -25.03 23.19 1.32
C VAL A 20 -26.09 22.37 0.58
N LEU A 21 -25.68 21.52 -0.38
CA LEU A 21 -26.62 20.67 -1.13
C LEU A 21 -27.30 19.64 -0.24
N ALA A 22 -26.57 19.03 0.71
CA ALA A 22 -27.13 18.08 1.68
C ALA A 22 -28.13 18.77 2.63
N LEU A 23 -27.85 20.01 3.07
CA LEU A 23 -28.78 20.82 3.86
C LEU A 23 -30.03 21.13 3.05
N ALA A 24 -29.88 21.63 1.82
CA ALA A 24 -31.01 21.96 0.93
C ALA A 24 -31.90 20.75 0.66
N GLN A 25 -31.27 19.58 0.36
CA GLN A 25 -31.99 18.31 0.19
C GLN A 25 -32.76 17.92 1.46
N SER A 26 -32.09 18.02 2.64
CA SER A 26 -32.73 17.66 3.91
C SER A 26 -33.93 18.56 4.24
N VAL A 27 -33.78 19.88 3.98
CA VAL A 27 -34.91 20.85 4.14
C VAL A 27 -36.04 20.48 3.18
N ALA A 28 -35.75 20.20 1.90
CA ALA A 28 -36.77 19.79 0.94
C ALA A 28 -37.53 18.53 1.40
N ASN A 29 -36.80 17.52 1.85
CA ASN A 29 -37.39 16.26 2.36
C ASN A 29 -38.27 16.50 3.60
N LEU A 30 -37.84 17.37 4.52
CA LEU A 30 -38.61 17.71 5.72
C LEU A 30 -39.81 18.61 5.43
N TYR A 31 -39.80 19.38 4.35
CA TYR A 31 -40.90 20.27 4.00
C TYR A 31 -42.04 19.54 3.28
N LEU A 32 -41.76 18.46 2.54
CA LEU A 32 -42.79 17.70 1.81
C LEU A 32 -43.91 17.14 2.69
N PRO A 33 -43.69 16.54 3.88
CA PRO A 33 -44.79 16.11 4.75
C PRO A 33 -45.68 17.24 5.24
N ARG A 34 -45.13 18.45 5.46
CA ARG A 34 -45.89 19.63 5.82
C ARG A 34 -46.81 20.11 4.68
N LEU A 35 -46.30 20.13 3.45
CA LEU A 35 -47.11 20.46 2.27
C LEU A 35 -48.19 19.38 2.05
N MET A 36 -47.89 18.10 2.29
CA MET A 36 -48.91 17.05 2.22
C MET A 36 -50.00 17.26 3.25
N ALA A 37 -49.68 17.66 4.49
CA ALA A 37 -50.67 18.01 5.49
C ALA A 37 -51.58 19.14 5.04
N ASP A 38 -50.97 20.25 4.51
CA ASP A 38 -51.73 21.40 3.99
C ASP A 38 -52.65 21.01 2.82
N MET A 39 -52.17 20.17 1.90
CA MET A 39 -52.97 19.65 0.79
C MET A 39 -54.18 18.82 1.27
N VAL A 40 -53.98 17.97 2.29
CA VAL A 40 -55.04 17.14 2.84
C VAL A 40 -56.09 17.99 3.59
N ASP A 41 -55.61 18.85 4.51
CA ASP A 41 -56.48 19.57 5.43
C ASP A 41 -57.24 20.73 4.76
N HIS A 42 -56.62 21.44 3.82
CA HIS A 42 -57.22 22.60 3.16
C HIS A 42 -57.62 22.36 1.69
N GLY A 43 -57.25 21.19 1.10
CA GLY A 43 -57.61 20.87 -0.27
C GLY A 43 -58.55 19.67 -0.34
N ILE A 44 -58.10 18.49 0.13
CA ILE A 44 -58.87 17.22 -0.03
C ILE A 44 -60.10 17.23 0.86
N VAL A 45 -59.96 17.52 2.15
CA VAL A 45 -61.10 17.45 3.12
C VAL A 45 -62.19 18.46 2.77
N PRO A 46 -61.90 19.73 2.40
CA PRO A 46 -62.95 20.67 1.96
C PRO A 46 -63.40 20.45 0.51
N GLY A 47 -62.68 19.65 -0.31
CA GLY A 47 -62.99 19.47 -1.72
C GLY A 47 -62.50 20.60 -2.63
N ASP A 48 -61.55 21.47 -2.17
CA ASP A 48 -61.02 22.57 -2.94
C ASP A 48 -59.99 22.10 -3.98
N ARG A 49 -60.44 21.92 -5.21
CA ARG A 49 -59.65 21.43 -6.33
C ARG A 49 -58.51 22.40 -6.71
N GLN A 50 -58.71 23.72 -6.56
CA GLN A 50 -57.71 24.68 -6.89
C GLN A 50 -56.54 24.57 -5.90
N ARG A 51 -56.81 24.50 -4.60
CA ARG A 51 -55.82 24.33 -3.55
C ARG A 51 -55.00 23.05 -3.72
N ILE A 52 -55.63 21.96 -4.10
CA ILE A 52 -54.96 20.69 -4.38
C ILE A 52 -53.92 20.85 -5.51
N LEU A 53 -54.29 21.54 -6.61
CA LEU A 53 -53.40 21.77 -7.74
C LEU A 53 -52.25 22.72 -7.39
N GLU A 54 -52.54 23.81 -6.64
CA GLU A 54 -51.50 24.76 -6.20
C GLU A 54 -50.47 24.08 -5.30
N VAL A 55 -50.90 23.43 -4.21
CA VAL A 55 -50.00 22.78 -3.26
C VAL A 55 -49.31 21.60 -3.91
N GLY A 56 -50.00 20.78 -4.73
CA GLY A 56 -49.42 19.70 -5.49
C GLY A 56 -48.32 20.17 -6.46
N GLY A 57 -48.55 21.32 -7.13
CA GLY A 57 -47.52 21.95 -7.96
C GLY A 57 -46.27 22.37 -7.16
N VAL A 58 -46.47 22.97 -5.97
CA VAL A 58 -45.36 23.32 -5.06
C VAL A 58 -44.62 22.05 -4.59
N MET A 59 -45.35 21.00 -4.22
CA MET A 59 -44.76 19.73 -3.83
C MET A 59 -43.89 19.14 -4.94
N LEU A 60 -44.36 19.16 -6.19
CA LEU A 60 -43.60 18.71 -7.34
C LEU A 60 -42.29 19.50 -7.51
N VAL A 61 -42.35 20.82 -7.43
CA VAL A 61 -41.18 21.71 -7.53
C VAL A 61 -40.18 21.39 -6.42
N VAL A 62 -40.65 21.29 -5.15
CA VAL A 62 -39.79 20.95 -4.01
C VAL A 62 -39.14 19.56 -4.18
N ALA A 63 -39.90 18.56 -4.65
CA ALA A 63 -39.39 17.22 -4.90
C ALA A 63 -38.31 17.22 -5.99
N VAL A 64 -38.54 17.92 -7.10
CA VAL A 64 -37.59 18.07 -8.19
C VAL A 64 -36.31 18.79 -7.72
N LEU A 65 -36.44 19.91 -7.02
CA LEU A 65 -35.30 20.64 -6.48
C LEU A 65 -34.51 19.81 -5.45
N GLY A 66 -35.20 19.08 -4.58
CA GLY A 66 -34.61 18.18 -3.61
C GLY A 66 -33.82 17.05 -4.31
N THR A 67 -34.39 16.47 -5.36
CA THR A 67 -33.73 15.43 -6.17
C THR A 67 -32.50 15.99 -6.91
N LEU A 68 -32.59 17.18 -7.50
CA LEU A 68 -31.45 17.85 -8.14
C LEU A 68 -30.32 18.13 -7.14
N CYS A 69 -30.66 18.57 -5.93
CA CYS A 69 -29.69 18.75 -4.85
C CYS A 69 -29.04 17.41 -4.43
N ALA A 70 -29.82 16.33 -4.38
CA ALA A 70 -29.30 14.98 -4.07
C ALA A 70 -28.31 14.49 -5.13
N VAL A 71 -28.66 14.61 -6.42
CA VAL A 71 -27.79 14.21 -7.54
C VAL A 71 -26.51 15.04 -7.57
N ALA A 72 -26.64 16.37 -7.49
CA ALA A 72 -25.49 17.26 -7.46
C ALA A 72 -24.61 17.01 -6.20
N GLY A 73 -25.23 16.83 -5.04
CA GLY A 73 -24.55 16.51 -3.79
C GLY A 73 -23.75 15.22 -3.88
N SER A 74 -24.35 14.16 -4.43
CA SER A 74 -23.69 12.86 -4.66
C SER A 74 -22.52 12.97 -5.65
N PHE A 75 -22.68 13.74 -6.72
CA PHE A 75 -21.62 14.01 -7.70
C PHE A 75 -20.42 14.71 -7.04
N PHE A 76 -20.64 15.79 -6.30
CA PHE A 76 -19.55 16.50 -5.62
C PHE A 76 -18.94 15.67 -4.47
N ALA A 77 -19.73 14.90 -3.72
CA ALA A 77 -19.23 14.01 -2.68
C ALA A 77 -18.32 12.92 -3.27
N SER A 78 -18.72 12.33 -4.40
CA SER A 78 -17.90 11.35 -5.13
C SER A 78 -16.60 11.99 -5.64
N LYS A 79 -16.66 13.19 -6.20
CA LYS A 79 -15.48 13.96 -6.66
C LYS A 79 -14.52 14.25 -5.51
N VAL A 80 -15.02 14.65 -4.33
CA VAL A 80 -14.20 14.88 -3.14
C VAL A 80 -13.57 13.58 -2.65
N ALA A 81 -14.36 12.51 -2.51
CA ALA A 81 -13.86 11.25 -1.98
C ALA A 81 -12.83 10.60 -2.90
N THR A 82 -13.06 10.58 -4.22
CA THR A 82 -12.11 10.04 -5.19
C THR A 82 -10.85 10.89 -5.31
N GLY A 83 -10.99 12.22 -5.31
CA GLY A 83 -9.88 13.18 -5.27
C GLY A 83 -9.02 13.01 -4.02
N PHE A 84 -9.64 12.83 -2.86
CA PHE A 84 -8.94 12.51 -1.62
C PHE A 84 -8.17 11.18 -1.72
N GLY A 85 -8.81 10.11 -2.22
CA GLY A 85 -8.15 8.82 -2.42
C GLY A 85 -6.94 8.91 -3.36
N ARG A 86 -7.03 9.73 -4.43
CA ARG A 86 -5.90 10.02 -5.31
C ARG A 86 -4.75 10.68 -4.54
N MET A 87 -5.02 11.73 -3.77
CA MET A 87 -3.98 12.45 -3.01
C MET A 87 -3.31 11.58 -1.95
N VAL A 88 -4.08 10.67 -1.31
CA VAL A 88 -3.51 9.72 -0.34
C VAL A 88 -2.56 8.76 -1.06
N ARG A 89 -2.99 8.15 -2.18
CA ARG A 89 -2.13 7.24 -2.97
C ARG A 89 -0.86 7.91 -3.45
N GLU A 90 -0.99 9.13 -3.98
CA GLU A 90 0.14 9.93 -4.45
C GLU A 90 1.16 10.16 -3.34
N ARG A 91 0.70 10.58 -2.14
CA ARG A 91 1.58 10.81 -0.99
C ARG A 91 2.20 9.53 -0.43
N VAL A 92 1.43 8.44 -0.37
CA VAL A 92 1.97 7.15 0.09
C VAL A 92 3.04 6.67 -0.88
N PHE A 93 2.77 6.74 -2.19
CA PHE A 93 3.73 6.34 -3.21
C PHE A 93 5.00 7.20 -3.20
N ASP A 94 4.84 8.52 -3.14
CA ASP A 94 5.96 9.46 -3.03
C ASP A 94 6.82 9.15 -1.79
N ARG A 95 6.19 8.96 -0.63
CA ARG A 95 6.89 8.62 0.61
C ARG A 95 7.65 7.29 0.51
N VAL A 96 7.03 6.27 -0.03
CA VAL A 96 7.63 4.93 -0.22
C VAL A 96 8.79 4.98 -1.21
N SER A 97 8.72 5.82 -2.25
CA SER A 97 9.80 5.99 -3.23
C SER A 97 11.07 6.58 -2.63
N HIS A 98 10.96 7.27 -1.49
CA HIS A 98 12.09 7.84 -0.74
C HIS A 98 12.54 6.99 0.46
N PHE A 99 11.96 5.80 0.65
CA PHE A 99 12.39 4.90 1.72
C PHE A 99 13.80 4.38 1.48
N SER A 100 14.56 4.24 2.56
CA SER A 100 15.76 3.40 2.55
C SER A 100 15.39 1.93 2.35
N VAL A 101 16.34 1.10 1.92
CA VAL A 101 16.12 -0.34 1.73
C VAL A 101 15.60 -0.98 3.03
N HIS A 102 16.18 -0.61 4.17
CA HIS A 102 15.73 -1.09 5.49
C HIS A 102 14.28 -0.73 5.79
N GLN A 103 13.88 0.52 5.56
CA GLN A 103 12.50 0.97 5.78
C GLN A 103 11.52 0.24 4.86
N PHE A 104 11.92 0.00 3.62
CA PHE A 104 11.12 -0.76 2.67
C PHE A 104 10.91 -2.21 3.13
N ASP A 105 11.97 -2.88 3.59
CA ASP A 105 11.92 -4.26 4.08
C ASP A 105 11.08 -4.39 5.36
N HIS A 106 11.13 -3.39 6.25
CA HIS A 106 10.32 -3.35 7.48
C HIS A 106 8.81 -3.44 7.18
N PHE A 107 8.33 -2.78 6.13
CA PHE A 107 6.90 -2.80 5.79
C PHE A 107 6.48 -3.97 4.92
N SER A 108 7.35 -4.63 4.24
CA SER A 108 7.14 -5.60 3.14
C SER A 108 6.36 -5.03 1.93
N THR A 109 6.68 -5.52 0.74
CA THR A 109 6.01 -5.08 -0.52
C THR A 109 4.50 -5.30 -0.50
N ALA A 110 4.06 -6.48 -0.02
CA ALA A 110 2.63 -6.82 0.04
C ALA A 110 1.84 -5.87 0.95
N SER A 111 2.43 -5.51 2.10
CA SER A 111 1.82 -4.54 3.04
C SER A 111 1.73 -3.14 2.44
N LEU A 112 2.78 -2.66 1.75
CA LEU A 112 2.79 -1.35 1.09
C LEU A 112 1.76 -1.27 -0.04
N ILE A 113 1.61 -2.33 -0.84
CA ILE A 113 0.56 -2.43 -1.87
C ILE A 113 -0.82 -2.33 -1.21
N THR A 114 -1.08 -3.10 -0.15
CA THR A 114 -2.37 -3.08 0.56
C THR A 114 -2.70 -1.70 1.13
N ARG A 115 -1.72 -0.99 1.70
CA ARG A 115 -1.90 0.36 2.25
C ARG A 115 -2.18 1.39 1.16
N THR A 116 -1.52 1.26 0.02
CA THR A 116 -1.72 2.16 -1.12
C THR A 116 -3.06 1.94 -1.81
N THR A 117 -3.57 0.71 -1.87
CA THR A 117 -4.79 0.34 -2.59
C THR A 117 -5.99 0.15 -1.65
N ASN A 118 -6.06 -0.97 -0.95
CA ASN A 118 -7.22 -1.35 -0.14
C ASN A 118 -7.49 -0.40 1.02
N ASP A 119 -6.45 -0.04 1.81
CA ASP A 119 -6.62 0.84 2.95
C ASP A 119 -7.07 2.23 2.50
N THR A 120 -6.49 2.74 1.42
CA THR A 120 -6.92 4.02 0.84
C THR A 120 -8.37 3.97 0.37
N THR A 121 -8.80 2.85 -0.26
CA THR A 121 -10.18 2.66 -0.69
C THR A 121 -11.15 2.60 0.50
N GLN A 122 -10.78 1.94 1.60
CA GLN A 122 -11.59 1.89 2.82
C GLN A 122 -11.81 3.28 3.42
N VAL A 123 -10.75 4.08 3.53
CA VAL A 123 -10.86 5.46 4.04
C VAL A 123 -11.67 6.34 3.08
N GLN A 124 -11.49 6.19 1.77
CA GLN A 124 -12.25 6.88 0.73
C GLN A 124 -13.76 6.56 0.82
N GLN A 125 -14.14 5.29 1.00
CA GLN A 125 -15.53 4.87 1.10
C GLN A 125 -16.21 5.46 2.35
N VAL A 126 -15.52 5.45 3.49
CA VAL A 126 -16.06 6.07 4.71
C VAL A 126 -16.17 7.57 4.56
N LEU A 127 -15.21 8.24 3.90
CA LEU A 127 -15.32 9.68 3.61
C LEU A 127 -16.55 9.98 2.74
N LEU A 128 -16.79 9.19 1.68
CA LEU A 128 -17.98 9.33 0.83
C LEU A 128 -19.27 9.18 1.63
N MET A 129 -19.33 8.16 2.50
CA MET A 129 -20.48 7.90 3.36
C MET A 129 -20.70 9.06 4.37
N VAL A 130 -19.63 9.53 5.00
CA VAL A 130 -19.69 10.65 5.95
C VAL A 130 -20.16 11.92 5.25
N LEU A 131 -19.63 12.26 4.08
CA LEU A 131 -20.07 13.42 3.30
C LEU A 131 -21.55 13.35 2.89
N GLY A 132 -22.05 12.15 2.58
CA GLY A 132 -23.46 11.96 2.20
C GLY A 132 -24.42 11.96 3.40
N MET A 133 -23.99 11.46 4.57
CA MET A 133 -24.88 11.14 5.69
C MET A 133 -24.67 12.01 6.94
N ALA A 134 -23.47 12.54 7.16
CA ALA A 134 -23.13 13.24 8.41
C ALA A 134 -23.96 14.51 8.64
N ILE A 135 -24.50 15.11 7.59
CA ILE A 135 -25.34 16.30 7.65
C ILE A 135 -26.80 15.92 7.52
N SER A 136 -27.13 15.07 6.53
CA SER A 136 -28.51 14.69 6.23
C SER A 136 -29.16 13.94 7.39
N ALA A 137 -28.47 12.99 8.02
CA ALA A 137 -29.07 12.16 9.06
C ALA A 137 -29.38 12.94 10.36
N PRO A 138 -28.47 13.75 10.95
CA PRO A 138 -28.82 14.60 12.09
C PRO A 138 -29.90 15.63 11.74
N MET A 139 -29.85 16.23 10.55
CA MET A 139 -30.85 17.22 10.10
C MET A 139 -32.23 16.60 9.99
N MET A 140 -32.34 15.40 9.41
CA MET A 140 -33.60 14.65 9.32
C MET A 140 -34.10 14.22 10.70
N ALA A 141 -33.23 13.74 11.59
CA ALA A 141 -33.62 13.33 12.94
C ALA A 141 -34.10 14.53 13.77
N ILE A 142 -33.28 15.57 13.89
CA ILE A 142 -33.61 16.77 14.71
C ILE A 142 -34.73 17.57 14.05
N GLY A 143 -34.64 17.84 12.76
CA GLY A 143 -35.64 18.58 12.00
C GLY A 143 -37.00 17.90 11.98
N GLY A 144 -36.99 16.54 11.82
CA GLY A 144 -38.21 15.75 11.88
C GLY A 144 -38.89 15.82 13.25
N VAL A 145 -38.11 15.75 14.35
CA VAL A 145 -38.66 15.90 15.72
C VAL A 145 -39.23 17.33 15.91
N VAL A 146 -38.47 18.37 15.51
CA VAL A 146 -38.93 19.76 15.65
C VAL A 146 -40.21 20.02 14.84
N LEU A 147 -40.26 19.54 13.59
CA LEU A 147 -41.44 19.72 12.75
C LEU A 147 -42.62 18.86 13.23
N SER A 148 -42.39 17.66 13.73
CA SER A 148 -43.43 16.85 14.36
C SER A 148 -44.02 17.56 15.61
N LEU A 149 -43.19 18.20 16.45
CA LEU A 149 -43.62 19.00 17.59
C LEU A 149 -44.45 20.20 17.17
N SER A 150 -44.17 20.80 16.02
CA SER A 150 -44.92 21.92 15.47
C SER A 150 -46.29 21.51 14.93
N GLN A 151 -46.48 20.25 14.53
CA GLN A 151 -47.76 19.72 14.08
C GLN A 151 -48.65 19.30 15.27
N ASP A 152 -48.12 18.47 16.15
CA ASP A 152 -48.82 18.06 17.36
C ASP A 152 -47.85 17.58 18.45
N THR A 153 -47.90 18.24 19.62
CA THR A 153 -46.97 17.98 20.74
C THR A 153 -47.20 16.63 21.41
N ARG A 154 -48.42 16.08 21.34
CA ARG A 154 -48.72 14.76 21.96
C ARG A 154 -48.29 13.60 21.08
N LEU A 155 -48.46 13.67 19.75
CA LEU A 155 -47.91 12.69 18.82
C LEU A 155 -46.40 12.71 18.76
N ALA A 156 -45.79 13.89 18.83
CA ALA A 156 -44.33 14.00 18.89
C ALA A 156 -43.73 13.33 20.12
N ARG A 157 -44.43 13.25 21.26
CA ARG A 157 -43.96 12.47 22.43
C ARG A 157 -43.87 10.95 22.13
N VAL A 158 -44.74 10.41 21.30
CA VAL A 158 -44.64 9.03 20.85
C VAL A 158 -43.34 8.79 20.10
N LEU A 159 -43.00 9.72 19.18
CA LEU A 159 -41.73 9.65 18.44
C LEU A 159 -40.51 9.80 19.35
N ILE A 160 -40.53 10.78 20.26
CA ILE A 160 -39.44 11.00 21.22
C ILE A 160 -39.23 9.79 22.14
N ALA A 161 -40.30 9.08 22.52
CA ALA A 161 -40.22 7.87 23.35
C ALA A 161 -39.68 6.65 22.59
N ILE A 162 -39.93 6.55 21.30
CA ILE A 162 -39.52 5.41 20.48
C ILE A 162 -38.02 5.49 20.08
N ILE A 163 -37.48 6.69 19.88
CA ILE A 163 -36.06 6.86 19.52
C ILE A 163 -35.11 6.21 20.54
N PRO A 164 -35.23 6.44 21.86
CA PRO A 164 -34.40 5.74 22.85
C PRO A 164 -34.59 4.23 22.85
N VAL A 165 -35.82 3.74 22.65
CA VAL A 165 -36.10 2.29 22.59
C VAL A 165 -35.37 1.67 21.40
N LEU A 166 -35.44 2.29 20.23
CA LEU A 166 -34.69 1.86 19.04
C LEU A 166 -33.17 1.88 19.29
N ALA A 167 -32.67 2.94 19.92
CA ALA A 167 -31.26 3.07 20.26
C ALA A 167 -30.80 1.96 21.23
N VAL A 168 -31.63 1.61 22.22
CA VAL A 168 -31.35 0.49 23.15
C VAL A 168 -31.33 -0.85 22.41
N VAL A 169 -32.34 -1.13 21.59
CA VAL A 169 -32.39 -2.38 20.78
C VAL A 169 -31.13 -2.50 19.92
N PHE A 170 -30.76 -1.42 19.23
CA PHE A 170 -29.56 -1.39 18.43
C PHE A 170 -28.29 -1.60 19.26
N PHE A 171 -28.16 -0.89 20.38
CA PHE A 171 -27.02 -1.02 21.28
C PHE A 171 -26.85 -2.45 21.80
N VAL A 172 -27.95 -3.09 22.21
CA VAL A 172 -27.92 -4.49 22.70
C VAL A 172 -27.46 -5.46 21.61
N ILE A 173 -27.96 -5.29 20.37
CA ILE A 173 -27.54 -6.14 19.23
C ILE A 173 -26.05 -5.93 18.94
N MET A 174 -25.59 -4.67 18.90
CA MET A 174 -24.18 -4.35 18.64
C MET A 174 -23.27 -4.82 19.77
N TRP A 175 -23.65 -4.63 21.01
CA TRP A 175 -22.89 -5.10 22.15
C TRP A 175 -22.63 -6.61 22.12
N LYS A 176 -23.61 -7.40 21.68
CA LYS A 176 -23.45 -8.84 21.47
C LYS A 176 -22.72 -9.21 20.19
N ALA A 177 -22.85 -8.41 19.13
CA ALA A 177 -22.24 -8.71 17.84
C ALA A 177 -20.74 -8.40 17.79
N VAL A 178 -20.30 -7.30 18.44
CA VAL A 178 -18.88 -6.85 18.40
C VAL A 178 -17.90 -7.93 18.87
N PRO A 179 -18.08 -8.62 20.03
CA PRO A 179 -17.15 -9.66 20.45
C PRO A 179 -17.15 -10.87 19.50
N LEU A 180 -18.30 -11.19 18.88
CA LEU A 180 -18.37 -12.24 17.87
C LEU A 180 -17.62 -11.86 16.58
N PHE A 181 -17.68 -10.59 16.15
CA PHE A 181 -16.87 -10.11 15.04
C PHE A 181 -15.36 -10.24 15.32
N GLN A 182 -14.92 -9.89 16.54
CA GLN A 182 -13.52 -10.06 16.95
C GLN A 182 -13.11 -11.53 16.94
N LYS A 183 -13.95 -12.43 17.50
CA LYS A 183 -13.70 -13.88 17.46
C LYS A 183 -13.63 -14.40 16.03
N MET A 184 -14.54 -13.96 15.16
CA MET A 184 -14.56 -14.34 13.75
C MET A 184 -13.26 -13.91 13.05
N GLN A 185 -12.73 -12.72 13.35
CA GLN A 185 -11.47 -12.25 12.78
C GLN A 185 -10.30 -13.16 13.16
N VAL A 186 -10.16 -13.53 14.42
CA VAL A 186 -9.10 -14.45 14.87
C VAL A 186 -9.22 -15.82 14.17
N GLN A 187 -10.44 -16.31 13.97
CA GLN A 187 -10.67 -17.58 13.27
C GLN A 187 -10.37 -17.48 11.77
N ILE A 188 -10.63 -16.33 11.13
CA ILE A 188 -10.23 -16.07 9.73
C ILE A 188 -8.71 -16.05 9.60
N ASP A 189 -8.00 -15.43 10.55
CA ASP A 189 -6.54 -15.41 10.56
C ASP A 189 -5.96 -16.83 10.69
N GLN A 190 -6.57 -17.66 11.54
CA GLN A 190 -6.22 -19.09 11.66
C GLN A 190 -6.50 -19.87 10.36
N LEU A 191 -7.63 -19.63 9.71
CA LEU A 191 -7.97 -20.25 8.42
C LEU A 191 -6.96 -19.86 7.34
N ASN A 192 -6.59 -18.57 7.28
CA ASN A 192 -5.58 -18.06 6.36
C ASN A 192 -4.21 -18.72 6.59
N LEU A 193 -3.80 -18.91 7.86
CA LEU A 193 -2.57 -19.63 8.20
C LEU A 193 -2.59 -21.06 7.65
N VAL A 194 -3.68 -21.80 7.85
CA VAL A 194 -3.82 -23.19 7.34
C VAL A 194 -3.77 -23.24 5.81
N ILE A 195 -4.37 -22.23 5.13
CA ILE A 195 -4.33 -22.11 3.66
C ILE A 195 -2.91 -21.82 3.19
N ASP A 196 -2.23 -20.84 3.82
CA ASP A 196 -0.87 -20.45 3.45
C ASP A 196 0.12 -21.61 3.61
N GLU A 197 0.08 -22.30 4.76
CA GLU A 197 0.86 -23.52 4.98
C GLU A 197 0.54 -24.61 3.94
N GLY A 198 -0.75 -24.77 3.59
CA GLY A 198 -1.18 -25.76 2.60
C GLY A 198 -0.68 -25.47 1.19
N LEU A 199 -0.72 -24.18 0.78
CA LEU A 199 -0.28 -23.75 -0.55
C LEU A 199 1.26 -23.74 -0.66
N SER A 200 1.93 -23.18 0.34
CA SER A 200 3.40 -23.11 0.39
C SER A 200 4.01 -24.49 0.53
N GLY A 201 3.41 -25.36 1.36
CA GLY A 201 3.87 -26.71 1.64
C GLY A 201 3.33 -27.79 0.71
N VAL A 202 2.66 -27.46 -0.40
CA VAL A 202 1.96 -28.45 -1.26
C VAL A 202 2.88 -29.59 -1.74
N ARG A 203 4.15 -29.30 -2.00
CA ARG A 203 5.13 -30.33 -2.41
C ARG A 203 5.41 -31.31 -1.27
N VAL A 204 5.56 -30.80 -0.05
CA VAL A 204 5.79 -31.60 1.15
C VAL A 204 4.55 -32.45 1.46
N ILE A 205 3.36 -31.84 1.44
CA ILE A 205 2.08 -32.53 1.68
C ILE A 205 1.91 -33.68 0.71
N ARG A 206 2.22 -33.50 -0.57
CA ARG A 206 2.14 -34.55 -1.60
C ARG A 206 3.23 -35.61 -1.45
N ALA A 207 4.47 -35.20 -1.15
CA ALA A 207 5.60 -36.14 -0.97
C ALA A 207 5.37 -37.08 0.22
N PHE A 208 4.70 -36.62 1.27
CA PHE A 208 4.42 -37.41 2.48
C PHE A 208 2.99 -37.97 2.53
N ASP A 209 2.20 -37.85 1.46
CA ASP A 209 0.81 -38.29 1.36
C ASP A 209 -0.09 -37.80 2.52
N ARG A 210 0.11 -36.53 2.93
CA ARG A 210 -0.63 -35.93 4.06
C ARG A 210 -1.82 -35.06 3.62
N GLY A 211 -2.35 -35.28 2.41
CA GLY A 211 -3.49 -34.55 1.87
C GLY A 211 -4.73 -34.61 2.76
N ALA A 212 -5.09 -35.81 3.24
CA ALA A 212 -6.24 -35.99 4.13
C ALA A 212 -6.08 -35.25 5.47
N HIS A 213 -4.89 -35.22 6.04
CA HIS A 213 -4.59 -34.49 7.28
C HIS A 213 -4.76 -32.98 7.09
N GLN A 214 -4.21 -32.44 5.99
CA GLN A 214 -4.33 -31.00 5.71
C GLN A 214 -5.78 -30.58 5.41
N SER A 215 -6.53 -31.43 4.70
CA SER A 215 -7.95 -31.23 4.47
C SER A 215 -8.75 -31.22 5.79
N GLY A 216 -8.41 -32.11 6.73
CA GLY A 216 -9.03 -32.13 8.07
C GLY A 216 -8.77 -30.84 8.87
N ARG A 217 -7.52 -30.32 8.85
CA ARG A 217 -7.19 -29.04 9.49
C ARG A 217 -7.96 -27.88 8.87
N PHE A 218 -8.07 -27.86 7.54
CA PHE A 218 -8.86 -26.83 6.84
C PHE A 218 -10.34 -26.91 7.22
N ASP A 219 -10.93 -28.11 7.23
CA ASP A 219 -12.34 -28.32 7.59
C ASP A 219 -12.65 -27.87 9.01
N GLU A 220 -11.76 -28.14 9.96
CA GLU A 220 -11.92 -27.69 11.36
C GLU A 220 -11.93 -26.16 11.45
N ALA A 221 -10.93 -25.50 10.85
CA ALA A 221 -10.84 -24.04 10.83
C ALA A 221 -12.03 -23.41 10.10
N ASN A 222 -12.46 -23.98 8.97
CA ASN A 222 -13.60 -23.53 8.18
C ASN A 222 -14.93 -23.68 8.94
N ARG A 223 -15.14 -24.78 9.65
CA ARG A 223 -16.32 -24.96 10.51
C ARG A 223 -16.37 -23.95 11.65
N ALA A 224 -15.21 -23.66 12.27
CA ALA A 224 -15.13 -22.66 13.33
C ALA A 224 -15.53 -21.26 12.83
N VAL A 225 -14.98 -20.82 11.68
CA VAL A 225 -15.36 -19.56 11.03
C VAL A 225 -16.84 -19.54 10.69
N THR A 226 -17.34 -20.61 10.03
CA THR A 226 -18.74 -20.71 9.58
C THR A 226 -19.70 -20.64 10.76
N GLY A 227 -19.43 -21.35 11.85
CA GLY A 227 -20.30 -21.36 13.05
C GLY A 227 -20.39 -19.97 13.69
N THR A 228 -19.25 -19.27 13.78
CA THR A 228 -19.25 -17.90 14.32
C THR A 228 -19.90 -16.91 13.35
N ALA A 229 -19.66 -17.04 12.04
CA ALA A 229 -20.30 -16.21 11.00
C ALA A 229 -21.83 -16.36 11.01
N ILE A 230 -22.36 -17.58 11.16
CA ILE A 230 -23.81 -17.82 11.32
C ILE A 230 -24.34 -17.09 12.55
N SER A 231 -23.63 -17.14 13.67
CA SER A 231 -24.05 -16.48 14.91
C SER A 231 -24.05 -14.95 14.77
N VAL A 232 -23.02 -14.37 14.13
CA VAL A 232 -22.96 -12.94 13.80
C VAL A 232 -24.11 -12.55 12.87
N ASN A 233 -24.28 -13.30 11.76
CA ASN A 233 -25.29 -12.98 10.77
C ASN A 233 -26.72 -13.11 11.34
N ARG A 234 -27.00 -14.06 12.23
CA ARG A 234 -28.30 -14.15 12.94
C ARG A 234 -28.58 -12.90 13.76
N LEU A 235 -27.58 -12.36 14.49
CA LEU A 235 -27.76 -11.13 15.26
C LEU A 235 -27.95 -9.91 14.37
N VAL A 236 -27.13 -9.78 13.32
CA VAL A 236 -27.23 -8.66 12.37
C VAL A 236 -28.54 -8.72 11.59
N ALA A 237 -28.99 -9.93 11.21
CA ALA A 237 -30.25 -10.13 10.50
C ALA A 237 -31.47 -9.68 11.32
N LEU A 238 -31.40 -9.63 12.66
CA LEU A 238 -32.47 -9.11 13.50
C LEU A 238 -32.65 -7.59 13.39
N LEU A 239 -31.62 -6.84 12.92
CA LEU A 239 -31.71 -5.38 12.83
C LEU A 239 -32.84 -4.89 11.92
N MET A 240 -32.97 -5.47 10.72
CA MET A 240 -34.01 -5.05 9.77
C MET A 240 -35.41 -5.37 10.25
N PRO A 241 -35.73 -6.62 10.70
CA PRO A 241 -37.03 -6.93 11.30
C PRO A 241 -37.34 -6.07 12.53
N ALA A 242 -36.38 -5.83 13.42
CA ALA A 242 -36.59 -4.98 14.58
C ALA A 242 -36.92 -3.53 14.16
N MET A 243 -36.21 -2.99 13.16
CA MET A 243 -36.50 -1.65 12.62
C MET A 243 -37.89 -1.58 12.00
N PHE A 244 -38.27 -2.56 11.16
CA PHE A 244 -39.63 -2.63 10.58
C PHE A 244 -40.71 -2.79 11.65
N PHE A 245 -40.48 -3.62 12.68
CA PHE A 245 -41.38 -3.74 13.80
C PHE A 245 -41.59 -2.40 14.53
N MET A 246 -40.50 -1.72 14.86
CA MET A 246 -40.54 -0.39 15.51
C MET A 246 -41.24 0.67 14.63
N MET A 247 -40.99 0.65 13.31
CA MET A 247 -41.65 1.53 12.37
C MET A 247 -43.17 1.29 12.31
N ASN A 248 -43.59 0.02 12.18
CA ASN A 248 -44.99 -0.33 12.16
C ASN A 248 -45.69 -0.07 13.52
N LEU A 249 -45.01 -0.38 14.64
CA LEU A 249 -45.52 -0.06 15.98
C LEU A 249 -45.73 1.45 16.14
N THR A 250 -44.72 2.26 15.71
CA THR A 250 -44.84 3.71 15.71
C THR A 250 -46.01 4.20 14.88
N SER A 251 -46.17 3.65 13.67
CA SER A 251 -47.30 3.97 12.79
C SER A 251 -48.66 3.65 13.42
N VAL A 252 -48.80 2.48 14.01
CA VAL A 252 -50.01 2.07 14.71
C VAL A 252 -50.32 3.01 15.89
N LEU A 253 -49.32 3.36 16.70
CA LEU A 253 -49.51 4.27 17.82
C LEU A 253 -49.89 5.66 17.35
N ILE A 254 -49.27 6.20 16.29
CA ILE A 254 -49.60 7.50 15.71
C ILE A 254 -51.03 7.50 15.18
N ILE A 255 -51.46 6.43 14.47
CA ILE A 255 -52.82 6.32 13.95
C ILE A 255 -53.82 6.20 15.11
N TRP A 256 -53.54 5.37 16.10
CA TRP A 256 -54.42 5.19 17.26
C TRP A 256 -54.64 6.49 18.03
N PHE A 257 -53.56 7.09 18.49
CA PHE A 257 -53.66 8.36 19.23
C PHE A 257 -54.17 9.53 18.35
N GLY A 258 -53.77 9.52 17.06
CA GLY A 258 -54.22 10.51 16.08
C GLY A 258 -55.74 10.42 15.84
N ALA A 259 -56.27 9.23 15.62
CA ALA A 259 -57.70 9.00 15.41
C ALA A 259 -58.57 9.46 16.60
N VAL A 260 -58.18 9.14 17.84
CA VAL A 260 -58.86 9.61 19.06
C VAL A 260 -58.88 11.15 19.14
N ARG A 261 -57.81 11.79 18.70
CA ARG A 261 -57.71 13.27 18.72
C ARG A 261 -58.48 13.95 17.59
N ILE A 262 -58.54 13.30 16.42
CA ILE A 262 -59.34 13.77 15.29
C ILE A 262 -60.81 13.70 15.66
N GLU A 263 -61.27 12.59 16.27
CA GLU A 263 -62.62 12.43 16.78
C GLU A 263 -62.98 13.51 17.82
N ALA A 264 -62.03 13.84 18.69
CA ALA A 264 -62.18 14.94 19.67
C ALA A 264 -62.08 16.35 19.07
N GLY A 265 -61.90 16.51 17.76
CA GLY A 265 -61.76 17.81 17.09
C GLY A 265 -60.48 18.58 17.44
N GLN A 266 -59.48 17.90 18.01
CA GLN A 266 -58.23 18.53 18.50
C GLN A 266 -57.08 18.42 17.49
N MET A 267 -57.28 17.75 16.35
CA MET A 267 -56.24 17.51 15.34
C MET A 267 -56.87 17.32 13.96
N GLN A 268 -56.17 17.74 12.93
CA GLN A 268 -56.53 17.53 11.53
C GLN A 268 -55.92 16.24 10.98
N VAL A 269 -56.53 15.66 9.94
CA VAL A 269 -56.07 14.40 9.32
C VAL A 269 -54.69 14.56 8.69
N GLY A 270 -54.42 15.68 8.03
CA GLY A 270 -53.15 15.95 7.40
C GLY A 270 -51.98 16.03 8.40
N ALA A 271 -52.23 16.61 9.60
CA ALA A 271 -51.23 16.63 10.66
C ALA A 271 -50.84 15.22 11.14
N MET A 272 -51.80 14.25 11.21
CA MET A 272 -51.51 12.87 11.49
C MET A 272 -50.66 12.22 10.38
N MET A 273 -50.99 12.44 9.11
CA MET A 273 -50.26 11.92 7.97
C MET A 273 -48.82 12.49 7.91
N ALA A 274 -48.63 13.77 8.19
CA ALA A 274 -47.27 14.36 8.28
C ALA A 274 -46.47 13.74 9.42
N SER A 275 -47.08 13.49 10.59
CA SER A 275 -46.45 12.84 11.73
C SER A 275 -45.99 11.41 11.40
N LEU A 276 -46.75 10.65 10.61
CA LEU A 276 -46.36 9.35 10.09
C LEU A 276 -45.10 9.43 9.19
N GLN A 277 -45.08 10.40 8.28
CA GLN A 277 -43.95 10.62 7.39
C GLN A 277 -42.69 11.04 8.16
N TYR A 278 -42.82 11.94 9.14
CA TYR A 278 -41.68 12.32 10.00
C TYR A 278 -41.18 11.12 10.81
N ALA A 279 -42.06 10.23 11.29
CA ALA A 279 -41.69 9.02 12.00
C ALA A 279 -40.77 8.13 11.13
N ILE A 280 -41.17 7.88 9.89
CA ILE A 280 -40.37 7.08 8.94
C ILE A 280 -39.02 7.74 8.68
N GLN A 281 -38.99 9.04 8.45
CA GLN A 281 -37.75 9.78 8.18
C GLN A 281 -36.78 9.76 9.38
N ILE A 282 -37.29 9.96 10.60
CA ILE A 282 -36.49 9.95 11.83
C ILE A 282 -35.89 8.56 12.07
N LEU A 283 -36.71 7.51 11.98
CA LEU A 283 -36.25 6.13 12.19
C LEU A 283 -35.19 5.73 11.15
N PHE A 284 -35.39 6.14 9.89
CA PHE A 284 -34.42 5.89 8.83
C PHE A 284 -33.13 6.67 9.06
N ALA A 285 -33.21 7.93 9.52
CA ALA A 285 -32.03 8.73 9.85
C ALA A 285 -31.20 8.10 10.98
N VAL A 286 -31.84 7.58 12.02
CA VAL A 286 -31.16 6.84 13.10
C VAL A 286 -30.46 5.59 12.57
N PHE A 287 -31.10 4.85 11.66
CA PHE A 287 -30.51 3.69 11.01
C PHE A 287 -29.27 4.07 10.17
N MET A 288 -29.33 5.17 9.40
CA MET A 288 -28.19 5.67 8.61
C MET A 288 -26.98 6.01 9.48
N VAL A 289 -27.17 6.70 10.59
CA VAL A 289 -26.10 7.03 11.56
C VAL A 289 -25.41 5.75 12.04
N THR A 290 -26.18 4.72 12.30
CA THR A 290 -25.71 3.42 12.74
C THR A 290 -24.76 2.75 11.72
N ALA A 291 -25.11 2.80 10.44
CA ALA A 291 -24.26 2.23 9.36
C ALA A 291 -22.87 2.88 9.32
N VAL A 292 -22.79 4.19 9.58
CA VAL A 292 -21.52 4.93 9.67
C VAL A 292 -20.66 4.39 10.84
N PHE A 293 -21.27 4.19 12.01
CA PHE A 293 -20.55 3.69 13.18
C PHE A 293 -19.95 2.30 13.00
N VAL A 294 -20.59 1.43 12.22
CA VAL A 294 -20.07 0.07 11.92
C VAL A 294 -18.81 0.14 11.02
N MET A 295 -18.75 1.10 10.09
CA MET A 295 -17.62 1.20 9.16
C MET A 295 -16.45 2.04 9.68
N LEU A 296 -16.69 2.94 10.62
CA LEU A 296 -15.70 3.87 11.15
C LEU A 296 -14.46 3.17 11.76
N PRO A 297 -14.57 2.09 12.56
CA PRO A 297 -13.41 1.40 13.13
C PRO A 297 -12.48 0.81 12.05
N ARG A 298 -13.04 0.24 11.00
CA ARG A 298 -12.25 -0.32 9.86
C ARG A 298 -11.44 0.77 9.17
N ALA A 299 -12.10 1.88 8.84
CA ALA A 299 -11.41 3.00 8.22
C ALA A 299 -10.38 3.65 9.17
N ALA A 300 -10.63 3.65 10.49
CA ALA A 300 -9.67 4.13 11.47
C ALA A 300 -8.41 3.26 11.51
N ALA A 301 -8.55 1.93 11.47
CA ALA A 301 -7.44 1.00 11.38
C ALA A 301 -6.64 1.17 10.06
N SER A 302 -7.34 1.28 8.92
CA SER A 302 -6.70 1.55 7.62
C SER A 302 -5.96 2.89 7.61
N ALA A 303 -6.56 3.93 8.18
CA ALA A 303 -5.93 5.24 8.31
C ALA A 303 -4.70 5.21 9.23
N ALA A 304 -4.71 4.40 10.29
CA ALA A 304 -3.54 4.21 11.16
C ALA A 304 -2.38 3.56 10.38
N ARG A 305 -2.66 2.53 9.57
CA ARG A 305 -1.64 1.88 8.72
C ARG A 305 -1.07 2.81 7.65
N ILE A 306 -1.92 3.65 7.03
CA ILE A 306 -1.48 4.68 6.08
C ILE A 306 -0.59 5.70 6.79
N ASN A 307 -1.00 6.21 7.95
CA ASN A 307 -0.21 7.18 8.72
C ASN A 307 1.13 6.58 9.15
N ALA A 308 1.20 5.29 9.50
CA ALA A 308 2.45 4.63 9.84
C ALA A 308 3.48 4.69 8.69
N VAL A 309 3.04 4.70 7.43
CA VAL A 309 3.92 4.92 6.27
C VAL A 309 4.27 6.41 6.10
N LEU A 310 3.28 7.29 6.20
CA LEU A 310 3.48 8.73 6.00
C LEU A 310 4.33 9.39 7.10
N ASP A 311 4.30 8.85 8.30
CA ASP A 311 5.04 9.36 9.46
C ASP A 311 6.53 8.89 9.47
N VAL A 312 6.91 7.92 8.63
CA VAL A 312 8.32 7.50 8.49
C VAL A 312 9.14 8.65 7.92
N VAL A 313 10.20 8.99 8.59
CA VAL A 313 11.21 9.91 8.07
C VAL A 313 12.27 9.07 7.33
N PRO A 314 12.59 9.36 6.06
CA PRO A 314 13.66 8.65 5.36
C PRO A 314 14.99 8.79 6.10
N ASP A 315 15.69 7.65 6.29
CA ASP A 315 16.98 7.62 6.98
C ASP A 315 18.09 8.20 6.10
N VAL A 316 17.99 7.99 4.78
CA VAL A 316 18.95 8.48 3.78
C VAL A 316 18.31 9.62 3.01
N VAL A 317 18.82 10.83 3.21
CA VAL A 317 18.32 12.05 2.56
C VAL A 317 19.46 12.82 1.93
N ASP A 318 19.15 13.63 0.93
CA ASP A 318 20.11 14.56 0.34
C ASP A 318 20.56 15.60 1.36
N PRO A 319 21.84 15.98 1.37
CA PRO A 319 22.33 17.05 2.20
C PRO A 319 21.71 18.38 1.78
N ALA A 320 21.51 19.29 2.75
CA ALA A 320 20.92 20.61 2.49
C ALA A 320 21.75 21.46 1.48
N GLN A 321 23.04 21.22 1.41
CA GLN A 321 23.98 21.82 0.46
C GLN A 321 24.87 20.73 -0.11
N PRO A 322 24.47 20.07 -1.21
CA PRO A 322 25.27 19.04 -1.84
C PRO A 322 26.61 19.58 -2.32
N ARG A 323 27.67 18.85 -2.03
CA ARG A 323 28.98 19.08 -2.64
C ARG A 323 29.01 18.47 -4.04
N THR A 324 29.74 19.10 -4.93
CA THR A 324 30.05 18.50 -6.22
C THR A 324 31.37 17.72 -6.06
N ALA A 325 31.37 16.43 -6.38
CA ALA A 325 32.60 15.67 -6.49
C ALA A 325 33.50 16.31 -7.58
N GLY A 326 34.81 16.30 -7.38
CA GLY A 326 35.77 16.80 -8.36
C GLY A 326 35.66 16.13 -9.72
N ALA A 327 36.61 16.35 -10.61
CA ALA A 327 36.66 15.69 -11.91
C ALA A 327 36.52 14.18 -11.70
N ALA A 328 35.42 13.65 -12.22
CA ALA A 328 34.98 12.26 -12.01
C ALA A 328 36.06 11.28 -12.48
N ARG A 329 36.61 10.50 -11.58
CA ARG A 329 37.60 9.45 -11.84
C ARG A 329 37.18 8.08 -11.34
N GLY A 330 36.18 8.03 -10.44
CA GLY A 330 35.66 6.81 -9.84
C GLY A 330 36.54 6.25 -8.72
N LEU A 331 37.39 7.07 -8.06
CA LEU A 331 38.13 6.64 -6.88
C LEU A 331 37.18 6.38 -5.72
N VAL A 332 37.21 5.18 -5.12
CA VAL A 332 36.39 4.81 -3.97
C VAL A 332 37.27 4.47 -2.77
N GLU A 333 37.05 5.15 -1.63
CA GLU A 333 37.83 4.92 -0.41
C GLU A 333 36.88 4.58 0.75
N PHE A 334 37.21 3.52 1.47
CA PHE A 334 36.61 3.18 2.75
C PHE A 334 37.59 3.55 3.86
N GLN A 335 37.17 4.40 4.81
CA GLN A 335 38.03 4.89 5.89
C GLN A 335 37.35 4.56 7.23
N ASP A 336 37.87 3.54 7.92
CA ASP A 336 37.44 3.04 9.24
C ASP A 336 35.91 2.83 9.33
N VAL A 337 35.35 2.17 8.31
CA VAL A 337 33.91 2.03 8.15
C VAL A 337 33.38 0.96 9.08
N THR A 338 32.46 1.38 9.97
CA THR A 338 31.66 0.50 10.81
C THR A 338 30.18 0.70 10.49
N PHE A 339 29.46 -0.41 10.24
CA PHE A 339 28.04 -0.39 9.90
C PHE A 339 27.30 -1.49 10.64
N GLN A 340 26.13 -1.14 11.18
CA GLN A 340 25.21 -2.05 11.88
C GLN A 340 23.80 -1.88 11.32
N TYR A 341 23.11 -2.98 11.06
CA TYR A 341 21.70 -2.89 10.65
C TYR A 341 20.84 -2.45 11.84
N PRO A 342 19.82 -1.61 11.62
CA PRO A 342 18.88 -1.23 12.66
C PRO A 342 18.25 -2.47 13.33
N GLY A 343 18.37 -2.55 14.66
CA GLY A 343 17.86 -3.67 15.45
C GLY A 343 18.77 -4.92 15.50
N ALA A 344 19.92 -4.92 14.83
CA ALA A 344 20.93 -5.97 15.02
C ALA A 344 21.68 -5.77 16.33
N GLU A 345 22.13 -6.86 16.95
CA GLU A 345 22.93 -6.79 18.20
C GLU A 345 24.40 -6.48 17.90
N GLU A 346 24.91 -6.94 16.75
CA GLU A 346 26.31 -6.76 16.35
C GLU A 346 26.44 -6.00 15.01
N PRO A 347 27.53 -5.26 14.80
CA PRO A 347 27.81 -4.60 13.54
C PRO A 347 28.09 -5.63 12.43
N ALA A 348 27.53 -5.36 11.24
CA ALA A 348 27.76 -6.18 10.05
C ALA A 348 29.12 -5.89 9.40
N LEU A 349 29.70 -4.71 9.66
CA LEU A 349 31.06 -4.31 9.24
C LEU A 349 31.73 -3.54 10.37
N THR A 350 33.02 -3.79 10.62
CA THR A 350 33.79 -3.15 11.70
C THR A 350 35.18 -2.74 11.21
N GLY A 351 35.45 -1.43 11.20
CA GLY A 351 36.78 -0.88 10.94
C GLY A 351 37.31 -1.16 9.53
N VAL A 352 36.45 -1.26 8.54
CA VAL A 352 36.85 -1.59 7.16
C VAL A 352 37.52 -0.40 6.50
N SER A 353 38.77 -0.59 6.04
CA SER A 353 39.58 0.45 5.37
C SER A 353 40.29 -0.14 4.15
N PHE A 354 40.05 0.45 2.96
CA PHE A 354 40.77 0.16 1.73
C PHE A 354 40.43 1.20 0.66
N THR A 355 41.22 1.22 -0.41
CA THR A 355 41.03 2.11 -1.57
C THR A 355 40.93 1.29 -2.84
N ALA A 356 39.94 1.59 -3.70
CA ALA A 356 39.81 1.03 -5.04
C ALA A 356 40.04 2.14 -6.08
N HIS A 357 40.93 1.87 -7.03
CA HIS A 357 41.37 2.87 -8.00
C HIS A 357 40.67 2.73 -9.36
N PRO A 358 40.54 3.82 -10.11
CA PRO A 358 40.08 3.76 -11.50
C PRO A 358 40.96 2.82 -12.34
N GLY A 359 40.29 2.01 -13.17
CA GLY A 359 40.96 1.00 -14.00
C GLY A 359 41.31 -0.29 -13.29
N GLU A 360 41.03 -0.42 -11.97
CA GLU A 360 41.28 -1.63 -11.19
C GLU A 360 40.00 -2.45 -10.97
N VAL A 361 40.13 -3.76 -10.95
CA VAL A 361 39.11 -4.70 -10.51
C VAL A 361 39.40 -5.08 -9.06
N THR A 362 38.59 -4.59 -8.13
CA THR A 362 38.62 -4.96 -6.72
C THR A 362 37.59 -6.04 -6.45
N ALA A 363 38.04 -7.24 -6.09
CA ALA A 363 37.13 -8.32 -5.70
C ALA A 363 36.92 -8.34 -4.19
N ILE A 364 35.70 -8.68 -3.77
CA ILE A 364 35.34 -8.85 -2.35
C ILE A 364 34.87 -10.30 -2.16
N ILE A 365 35.59 -11.06 -1.32
CA ILE A 365 35.33 -12.46 -1.05
C ILE A 365 35.22 -12.71 0.46
N GLY A 366 34.54 -13.80 0.84
CA GLY A 366 34.38 -14.22 2.23
C GLY A 366 33.21 -15.20 2.38
N GLY A 367 33.02 -15.74 3.57
CA GLY A 367 31.94 -16.65 3.89
C GLY A 367 30.54 -16.02 3.75
N THR A 368 29.50 -16.83 3.81
CA THR A 368 28.12 -16.32 3.88
C THR A 368 27.94 -15.53 5.18
N GLY A 369 27.36 -14.34 5.10
CA GLY A 369 27.16 -13.47 6.27
C GLY A 369 28.38 -12.59 6.62
N SER A 370 29.51 -12.66 5.92
CA SER A 370 30.72 -11.86 6.23
C SER A 370 30.61 -10.36 5.91
N GLY A 371 29.45 -9.85 5.43
CA GLY A 371 29.22 -8.43 5.19
C GLY A 371 29.47 -7.96 3.75
N LYS A 372 29.74 -8.85 2.78
CA LYS A 372 30.08 -8.48 1.37
C LYS A 372 29.04 -7.60 0.68
N SER A 373 27.79 -8.04 0.64
CA SER A 373 26.70 -7.27 0.00
C SER A 373 26.39 -5.97 0.78
N THR A 374 26.62 -5.99 2.10
CA THR A 374 26.53 -4.79 2.93
C THR A 374 27.56 -3.76 2.48
N LEU A 375 28.82 -4.17 2.35
CA LEU A 375 29.92 -3.33 1.88
C LEU A 375 29.64 -2.75 0.48
N ALA A 376 29.17 -3.61 -0.46
CA ALA A 376 28.78 -3.20 -1.80
C ALA A 376 27.62 -2.18 -1.79
N GLY A 377 26.65 -2.34 -0.90
CA GLY A 377 25.50 -1.45 -0.76
C GLY A 377 25.81 -0.08 -0.15
N LEU A 378 26.96 0.08 0.51
CA LEU A 378 27.40 1.38 1.04
C LEU A 378 27.92 2.32 -0.07
N ILE A 379 28.42 1.79 -1.19
CA ILE A 379 28.94 2.60 -2.32
C ILE A 379 27.82 3.45 -2.93
N PRO A 380 26.62 2.90 -3.32
CA PRO A 380 25.50 3.70 -3.83
C PRO A 380 24.70 4.39 -2.72
N ARG A 381 25.20 4.36 -1.48
CA ARG A 381 24.56 4.93 -0.31
C ARG A 381 23.12 4.40 -0.14
N PHE A 382 22.97 3.06 -0.10
CA PHE A 382 21.69 2.43 0.31
C PHE A 382 21.49 2.55 1.81
N TYR A 383 22.58 2.70 2.56
CA TYR A 383 22.65 2.92 4.00
C TYR A 383 23.74 3.96 4.31
N ASP A 384 23.60 4.69 5.40
CA ASP A 384 24.64 5.54 5.96
C ASP A 384 25.48 4.78 6.99
N VAL A 385 26.78 4.99 7.02
CA VAL A 385 27.70 4.35 7.96
C VAL A 385 27.55 4.92 9.37
N HIS A 386 27.75 4.08 10.38
CA HIS A 386 27.70 4.49 11.79
C HIS A 386 28.98 5.20 12.24
N GLN A 387 30.14 4.68 11.81
CA GLN A 387 31.45 5.28 12.03
C GLN A 387 32.26 5.23 10.74
N GLY A 388 33.24 6.11 10.65
CA GLY A 388 34.04 6.25 9.45
C GLY A 388 33.32 6.95 8.32
N ARG A 389 33.81 6.72 7.10
CA ARG A 389 33.26 7.34 5.87
C ARG A 389 33.58 6.52 4.63
N VAL A 390 32.69 6.63 3.65
CA VAL A 390 32.91 6.16 2.28
C VAL A 390 33.07 7.39 1.41
N LEU A 391 34.17 7.49 0.71
CA LEU A 391 34.47 8.62 -0.17
C LEU A 391 34.39 8.17 -1.64
N VAL A 392 33.82 9.02 -2.47
CA VAL A 392 33.86 8.91 -3.93
C VAL A 392 34.53 10.17 -4.46
N ASP A 393 35.65 10.01 -5.17
CA ASP A 393 36.50 11.09 -5.66
C ASP A 393 36.88 12.11 -4.55
N GLY A 394 37.17 11.57 -3.34
CA GLY A 394 37.60 12.37 -2.18
C GLY A 394 36.47 13.07 -1.42
N VAL A 395 35.18 12.90 -1.83
CA VAL A 395 34.02 13.49 -1.16
C VAL A 395 33.22 12.39 -0.48
N ASP A 396 32.82 12.62 0.78
CA ASP A 396 31.95 11.68 1.51
C ASP A 396 30.61 11.51 0.79
N VAL A 397 30.17 10.27 0.59
CA VAL A 397 28.89 9.96 -0.09
C VAL A 397 27.69 10.63 0.58
N ARG A 398 27.79 10.98 1.87
CA ARG A 398 26.76 11.71 2.62
C ARG A 398 26.67 13.18 2.26
N GLU A 399 27.74 13.74 1.69
CA GLU A 399 27.82 15.14 1.25
C GLU A 399 27.45 15.33 -0.22
N LEU A 400 27.36 14.23 -0.99
CA LEU A 400 26.90 14.23 -2.39
C LEU A 400 25.37 14.16 -2.47
N SER A 401 24.77 14.72 -3.54
CA SER A 401 23.38 14.40 -3.83
C SER A 401 23.25 12.93 -4.25
N LEU A 402 22.17 12.27 -3.86
CA LEU A 402 21.92 10.87 -4.25
C LEU A 402 21.85 10.71 -5.77
N ALA A 403 21.33 11.73 -6.47
CA ALA A 403 21.25 11.73 -7.93
C ALA A 403 22.66 11.72 -8.56
N ASP A 404 23.56 12.62 -8.12
CA ASP A 404 24.92 12.70 -8.65
C ASP A 404 25.76 11.48 -8.30
N LEU A 405 25.66 11.00 -7.05
CA LEU A 405 26.34 9.78 -6.61
C LEU A 405 25.94 8.58 -7.47
N ARG A 406 24.63 8.34 -7.56
CA ARG A 406 24.08 7.18 -8.27
C ARG A 406 24.20 7.28 -9.79
N ALA A 407 24.34 8.48 -10.35
CA ALA A 407 24.63 8.65 -11.76
C ALA A 407 26.00 8.08 -12.16
N ARG A 408 26.98 8.10 -11.23
CA ARG A 408 28.36 7.58 -11.43
C ARG A 408 28.49 6.08 -11.22
N ILE A 409 27.42 5.40 -10.74
CA ILE A 409 27.48 3.99 -10.32
C ILE A 409 26.57 3.13 -11.18
N GLY A 410 27.14 2.10 -11.79
CA GLY A 410 26.43 0.96 -12.39
C GLY A 410 26.32 -0.17 -11.36
N PHE A 411 25.15 -0.37 -10.78
CA PHE A 411 24.94 -1.39 -9.74
C PHE A 411 24.16 -2.58 -10.26
N VAL A 412 24.68 -3.79 -10.08
CA VAL A 412 24.01 -5.06 -10.41
C VAL A 412 23.78 -5.83 -9.12
N PRO A 413 22.53 -5.93 -8.64
CA PRO A 413 22.23 -6.63 -7.40
C PRO A 413 22.32 -8.14 -7.56
N GLN A 414 22.50 -8.87 -6.46
CA GLN A 414 22.55 -10.32 -6.41
C GLN A 414 21.32 -10.95 -7.06
N LYS A 415 20.12 -10.43 -6.76
CA LYS A 415 18.87 -10.89 -7.39
C LYS A 415 18.50 -9.94 -8.53
N ALA A 416 18.66 -10.42 -9.76
CA ALA A 416 18.26 -9.66 -10.95
C ALA A 416 16.73 -9.44 -10.98
N VAL A 417 16.30 -8.19 -10.93
CA VAL A 417 14.91 -7.78 -11.06
C VAL A 417 14.70 -7.12 -12.41
N LEU A 418 13.74 -7.65 -13.19
CA LEU A 418 13.32 -7.08 -14.46
C LEU A 418 11.89 -6.53 -14.35
N PHE A 419 11.66 -5.44 -15.07
CA PHE A 419 10.36 -4.79 -15.15
C PHE A 419 9.56 -5.32 -16.34
N SER A 420 8.23 -5.31 -16.20
CA SER A 420 7.33 -5.61 -17.30
C SER A 420 7.54 -4.61 -18.45
N GLY A 421 7.60 -5.09 -19.67
CA GLY A 421 7.87 -4.28 -20.86
C GLY A 421 8.63 -5.09 -21.91
N THR A 422 9.61 -4.50 -22.58
CA THR A 422 10.47 -5.18 -23.56
C THR A 422 11.88 -5.39 -23.02
N ILE A 423 12.67 -6.22 -23.69
CA ILE A 423 14.10 -6.37 -23.38
C ILE A 423 14.80 -5.01 -23.53
N ALA A 424 14.54 -4.28 -24.63
CA ALA A 424 15.08 -2.94 -24.86
C ALA A 424 14.75 -1.98 -23.71
N SER A 425 13.48 -1.94 -23.26
CA SER A 425 13.06 -1.05 -22.15
C SER A 425 13.75 -1.40 -20.83
N ASN A 426 14.05 -2.67 -20.61
CA ASN A 426 14.78 -3.13 -19.44
C ASN A 426 16.28 -2.77 -19.48
N ILE A 427 16.94 -2.88 -20.63
CA ILE A 427 18.34 -2.47 -20.78
C ILE A 427 18.45 -0.95 -20.65
N ARG A 428 17.57 -0.18 -21.29
CA ARG A 428 17.54 1.29 -21.26
C ARG A 428 16.93 1.89 -19.99
N PHE A 429 16.83 1.12 -18.92
CA PHE A 429 16.26 1.59 -17.66
C PHE A 429 17.21 2.57 -16.95
N GLY A 430 17.30 3.79 -17.45
CA GLY A 430 18.13 4.86 -16.90
C GLY A 430 17.49 6.22 -17.19
N PRO A 431 18.00 7.32 -16.58
CA PRO A 431 17.46 8.66 -16.80
C PRO A 431 17.71 9.18 -18.21
N ASP A 432 18.82 8.76 -18.85
CA ASP A 432 19.20 9.18 -20.20
C ASP A 432 18.81 8.10 -21.22
N PRO A 433 18.18 8.48 -22.34
CA PRO A 433 17.83 7.55 -23.39
C PRO A 433 19.11 7.07 -24.11
N ALA A 434 19.51 5.82 -23.84
CA ALA A 434 20.58 5.18 -24.57
C ALA A 434 20.17 4.94 -26.05
N THR A 435 21.12 5.15 -26.96
CA THR A 435 20.95 4.86 -28.38
C THR A 435 20.83 3.36 -28.62
N ASP A 436 20.37 2.96 -29.81
CA ASP A 436 20.31 1.55 -30.21
C ASP A 436 21.69 0.90 -30.20
N ASP A 437 22.72 1.60 -30.64
CA ASP A 437 24.09 1.12 -30.69
C ASP A 437 24.65 0.89 -29.28
N GLU A 438 24.42 1.82 -28.36
CA GLU A 438 24.83 1.70 -26.96
C GLU A 438 24.12 0.52 -26.26
N MET A 439 22.84 0.34 -26.52
CA MET A 439 22.08 -0.78 -25.99
C MET A 439 22.60 -2.12 -26.53
N ARG A 440 22.86 -2.21 -27.86
CA ARG A 440 23.40 -3.42 -28.49
C ARG A 440 24.83 -3.72 -27.99
N HIS A 441 25.66 -2.70 -27.86
CA HIS A 441 27.00 -2.85 -27.28
C HIS A 441 26.93 -3.40 -25.84
N ALA A 442 26.12 -2.80 -24.99
CA ALA A 442 25.94 -3.26 -23.61
C ALA A 442 25.42 -4.71 -23.54
N ALA A 443 24.49 -5.08 -24.43
CA ALA A 443 23.98 -6.44 -24.52
C ALA A 443 25.06 -7.42 -25.00
N ALA A 444 25.92 -7.02 -25.95
CA ALA A 444 27.04 -7.86 -26.43
C ALA A 444 28.09 -8.07 -25.34
N VAL A 445 28.52 -7.01 -24.63
CA VAL A 445 29.45 -7.10 -23.49
C VAL A 445 28.87 -7.99 -22.39
N ALA A 446 27.56 -7.85 -22.07
CA ALA A 446 26.86 -8.67 -21.09
C ALA A 446 26.59 -10.11 -21.55
N GLN A 447 27.08 -10.52 -22.73
CA GLN A 447 26.82 -11.83 -23.35
C GLN A 447 25.32 -12.13 -23.51
N ALA A 448 24.48 -11.07 -23.68
CA ALA A 448 23.04 -11.18 -23.81
C ALA A 448 22.57 -11.21 -25.27
N ALA A 449 23.35 -10.67 -26.21
CA ALA A 449 22.97 -10.52 -27.61
C ALA A 449 22.55 -11.85 -28.24
N GLU A 450 23.31 -12.93 -28.03
CA GLU A 450 23.03 -14.25 -28.62
C GLU A 450 21.62 -14.77 -28.30
N PHE A 451 21.21 -14.73 -27.02
CA PHE A 451 19.87 -15.20 -26.66
C PHE A 451 18.77 -14.21 -27.07
N ILE A 452 19.07 -12.90 -27.11
CA ILE A 452 18.10 -11.89 -27.57
C ILE A 452 17.78 -12.11 -29.04
N ASP A 453 18.78 -12.33 -29.87
CA ASP A 453 18.62 -12.57 -31.31
C ASP A 453 17.88 -13.89 -31.63
N GLN A 454 17.87 -14.84 -30.69
CA GLN A 454 17.10 -16.10 -30.79
C GLN A 454 15.62 -15.92 -30.39
N THR A 455 15.23 -14.79 -29.80
CA THR A 455 13.81 -14.51 -29.50
C THR A 455 13.08 -14.03 -30.76
N ALA A 456 11.76 -14.27 -30.84
CA ALA A 456 10.97 -13.94 -32.03
C ALA A 456 11.03 -12.45 -32.42
N ASP A 457 11.02 -11.56 -31.43
CA ASP A 457 10.97 -10.11 -31.63
C ASP A 457 12.29 -9.41 -31.22
N GLY A 458 13.38 -10.16 -31.01
CA GLY A 458 14.67 -9.62 -30.61
C GLY A 458 14.59 -8.73 -29.36
N TYR A 459 15.08 -7.49 -29.46
CA TYR A 459 15.05 -6.51 -28.38
C TYR A 459 13.65 -6.04 -27.98
N ASP A 460 12.64 -6.20 -28.86
CA ASP A 460 11.24 -5.87 -28.59
C ASP A 460 10.47 -7.01 -27.93
N SER A 461 11.13 -8.16 -27.70
CA SER A 461 10.53 -9.30 -27.03
C SER A 461 10.01 -8.94 -25.64
N PRO A 462 8.78 -9.39 -25.28
CA PRO A 462 8.15 -9.04 -24.03
C PRO A 462 8.83 -9.68 -22.82
N VAL A 463 8.99 -8.89 -21.76
CA VAL A 463 9.45 -9.33 -20.43
C VAL A 463 8.24 -9.29 -19.48
N SER A 464 7.88 -10.44 -18.95
CA SER A 464 6.81 -10.56 -17.94
C SER A 464 7.24 -9.96 -16.60
N GLN A 465 6.29 -9.72 -15.71
CA GLN A 465 6.55 -9.20 -14.36
C GLN A 465 7.61 -10.05 -13.64
N GLY A 466 8.70 -9.40 -13.19
CA GLY A 466 9.84 -10.07 -12.57
C GLY A 466 10.63 -10.99 -13.52
N GLY A 467 10.40 -10.90 -14.85
CA GLY A 467 11.08 -11.70 -15.86
C GLY A 467 10.79 -13.21 -15.75
N THR A 468 9.58 -13.60 -15.33
CA THR A 468 9.23 -15.02 -15.10
C THR A 468 9.34 -15.89 -16.35
N ASN A 469 9.32 -15.28 -17.54
CA ASN A 469 9.52 -15.93 -18.83
C ASN A 469 11.00 -16.08 -19.25
N LEU A 470 11.94 -15.65 -18.41
CA LEU A 470 13.38 -15.73 -18.68
C LEU A 470 14.07 -16.63 -17.64
N SER A 471 15.15 -17.31 -18.07
CA SER A 471 15.99 -18.07 -17.15
C SER A 471 16.78 -17.17 -16.19
N GLY A 472 17.28 -17.71 -15.07
CA GLY A 472 18.08 -16.95 -14.10
C GLY A 472 19.30 -16.28 -14.74
N GLY A 473 20.04 -17.00 -15.57
CA GLY A 473 21.20 -16.48 -16.28
C GLY A 473 20.84 -15.42 -17.33
N GLN A 474 19.70 -15.52 -18.02
CA GLN A 474 19.22 -14.48 -18.94
C GLN A 474 18.86 -13.21 -18.18
N LYS A 475 18.15 -13.31 -17.04
CA LYS A 475 17.84 -12.16 -16.18
C LYS A 475 19.09 -11.45 -15.73
N GLN A 476 20.09 -12.21 -15.30
CA GLN A 476 21.34 -11.67 -14.80
C GLN A 476 22.10 -10.92 -15.89
N ARG A 477 22.20 -11.50 -17.10
CA ARG A 477 22.84 -10.84 -18.25
C ARG A 477 22.12 -9.55 -18.65
N LEU A 478 20.78 -9.51 -18.62
CA LEU A 478 20.03 -8.29 -18.86
C LEU A 478 20.24 -7.22 -17.76
N ALA A 479 20.35 -7.63 -16.50
CA ALA A 479 20.67 -6.71 -15.40
C ALA A 479 22.09 -6.13 -15.53
N ILE A 480 23.04 -6.94 -15.99
CA ILE A 480 24.41 -6.48 -16.30
C ILE A 480 24.38 -5.50 -17.50
N ALA A 481 23.67 -5.82 -18.59
CA ALA A 481 23.52 -4.91 -19.73
C ALA A 481 22.91 -3.56 -19.33
N ARG A 482 21.90 -3.59 -18.42
CA ARG A 482 21.29 -2.37 -17.84
C ARG A 482 22.31 -1.51 -17.08
N ALA A 483 23.25 -2.11 -16.37
CA ALA A 483 24.28 -1.36 -15.66
C ALA A 483 25.31 -0.78 -16.65
N LEU A 484 25.71 -1.56 -17.65
CA LEU A 484 26.73 -1.17 -18.64
C LEU A 484 26.28 -0.02 -19.54
N VAL A 485 25.00 0.00 -19.94
CA VAL A 485 24.47 1.05 -20.82
C VAL A 485 24.57 2.45 -20.22
N ARG A 486 24.73 2.57 -18.90
CA ARG A 486 24.91 3.85 -18.20
C ARG A 486 26.28 4.50 -18.39
N ARG A 487 27.30 3.76 -18.83
CA ARG A 487 28.69 4.23 -18.94
C ARG A 487 29.19 4.90 -17.64
N ALA A 488 28.97 4.19 -16.53
CA ALA A 488 29.31 4.66 -15.20
C ALA A 488 30.83 4.61 -14.96
N GLU A 489 31.30 5.39 -13.99
CA GLU A 489 32.71 5.42 -13.57
C GLU A 489 33.03 4.31 -12.57
N ILE A 490 32.02 3.83 -11.85
CA ILE A 490 32.11 2.79 -10.83
C ILE A 490 31.08 1.72 -11.15
N TYR A 491 31.52 0.47 -11.23
CA TYR A 491 30.63 -0.67 -11.38
C TYR A 491 30.70 -1.58 -10.17
N VAL A 492 29.52 -2.00 -9.68
CA VAL A 492 29.40 -2.92 -8.54
C VAL A 492 28.56 -4.11 -8.96
N PHE A 493 29.18 -5.27 -8.99
CA PHE A 493 28.55 -6.57 -9.31
C PHE A 493 28.41 -7.39 -8.03
N ASP A 494 27.23 -7.40 -7.42
CA ASP A 494 26.98 -8.14 -6.19
C ASP A 494 26.51 -9.56 -6.52
N ASP A 495 27.40 -10.55 -6.38
CA ASP A 495 27.23 -11.99 -6.67
C ASP A 495 26.54 -12.27 -8.02
N SER A 496 26.80 -11.38 -9.00
CA SER A 496 26.06 -11.29 -10.26
C SER A 496 26.43 -12.39 -11.27
N PHE A 497 27.43 -13.20 -10.98
CA PHE A 497 27.92 -14.25 -11.87
C PHE A 497 27.49 -15.66 -11.44
N SER A 498 26.92 -15.82 -10.26
CA SER A 498 26.60 -17.12 -9.66
C SER A 498 25.54 -17.93 -10.43
N ALA A 499 24.64 -17.25 -11.16
CA ALA A 499 23.60 -17.89 -11.98
C ALA A 499 24.05 -18.26 -13.40
N LEU A 500 25.32 -17.98 -13.77
CA LEU A 500 25.87 -18.24 -15.09
C LEU A 500 26.64 -19.57 -15.10
N ASP A 501 26.65 -20.22 -16.27
CA ASP A 501 27.54 -21.33 -16.52
C ASP A 501 29.00 -20.87 -16.65
N PHE A 502 29.96 -21.77 -16.41
CA PHE A 502 31.38 -21.41 -16.38
C PHE A 502 31.92 -20.79 -17.67
N ALA A 503 31.43 -21.22 -18.83
CA ALA A 503 31.90 -20.71 -20.12
C ALA A 503 31.37 -19.31 -20.37
N THR A 504 30.10 -19.03 -20.06
CA THR A 504 29.50 -17.71 -20.17
C THR A 504 30.09 -16.75 -19.14
N ASP A 505 30.32 -17.17 -17.90
CA ASP A 505 30.98 -16.37 -16.86
C ASP A 505 32.40 -15.95 -17.31
N ALA A 506 33.21 -16.88 -17.83
CA ALA A 506 34.55 -16.54 -18.31
C ALA A 506 34.54 -15.54 -19.48
N ARG A 507 33.66 -15.73 -20.46
CA ARG A 507 33.51 -14.80 -21.60
C ARG A 507 33.03 -13.43 -21.14
N LEU A 508 32.08 -13.39 -20.25
CA LEU A 508 31.54 -12.13 -19.70
C LEU A 508 32.62 -11.34 -18.96
N ARG A 509 33.40 -12.00 -18.08
CA ARG A 509 34.48 -11.31 -17.34
C ARG A 509 35.57 -10.81 -18.28
N ALA A 510 35.92 -11.57 -19.32
CA ALA A 510 36.87 -11.11 -20.33
C ALA A 510 36.34 -9.88 -21.09
N ALA A 511 35.05 -9.87 -21.48
CA ALA A 511 34.41 -8.75 -22.14
C ALA A 511 34.32 -7.51 -21.23
N LEU A 512 33.97 -7.68 -19.96
CA LEU A 512 33.94 -6.60 -18.96
C LEU A 512 35.33 -5.97 -18.77
N ARG A 513 36.37 -6.80 -18.68
CA ARG A 513 37.75 -6.30 -18.52
C ARG A 513 38.22 -5.53 -19.72
N ALA A 514 37.81 -5.87 -20.93
CA ALA A 514 38.14 -5.18 -22.16
C ALA A 514 37.38 -3.84 -22.31
N ASP A 515 36.11 -3.79 -21.86
CA ASP A 515 35.21 -2.65 -22.00
C ASP A 515 35.40 -1.61 -20.88
N LEU A 516 35.64 -2.05 -19.64
CA LEU A 516 35.70 -1.19 -18.44
C LEU A 516 37.12 -0.80 -18.02
N THR A 517 38.01 -0.52 -18.96
CA THR A 517 39.43 -0.27 -18.70
C THR A 517 39.74 1.00 -17.89
N ALA A 518 38.80 1.97 -17.88
CA ALA A 518 38.97 3.25 -17.15
C ALA A 518 38.11 3.31 -15.88
N ALA A 519 37.17 2.36 -15.69
CA ALA A 519 36.22 2.35 -14.58
C ALA A 519 36.79 1.61 -13.36
N THR A 520 36.32 1.98 -12.18
CA THR A 520 36.54 1.19 -10.96
C THR A 520 35.51 0.07 -10.90
N VAL A 521 35.96 -1.17 -10.82
CA VAL A 521 35.07 -2.34 -10.85
C VAL A 521 35.13 -3.10 -9.53
N PHE A 522 33.98 -3.27 -8.88
CA PHE A 522 33.81 -4.11 -7.71
C PHE A 522 33.12 -5.41 -8.11
N ILE A 523 33.72 -6.55 -7.76
CA ILE A 523 33.13 -7.88 -7.95
C ILE A 523 32.98 -8.56 -6.60
N VAL A 524 31.75 -8.69 -6.14
CA VAL A 524 31.44 -9.50 -4.95
C VAL A 524 31.15 -10.92 -5.38
N SER A 525 31.87 -11.89 -4.80
CA SER A 525 31.64 -13.29 -5.10
C SER A 525 32.00 -14.19 -3.92
N GLN A 526 31.44 -15.40 -3.91
CA GLN A 526 31.86 -16.49 -3.03
C GLN A 526 32.79 -17.47 -3.74
N ARG A 527 32.96 -17.35 -5.07
CA ARG A 527 33.72 -18.28 -5.90
C ARG A 527 35.13 -17.74 -6.15
N ILE A 528 36.16 -18.54 -5.80
CA ILE A 528 37.56 -18.22 -6.08
C ILE A 528 37.79 -18.01 -7.58
N GLY A 529 37.23 -18.88 -8.43
CA GLY A 529 37.36 -18.76 -9.89
C GLY A 529 36.88 -17.45 -10.48
N THR A 530 35.99 -16.74 -9.78
CA THR A 530 35.50 -15.41 -10.19
C THR A 530 36.47 -14.31 -9.81
N VAL A 531 37.15 -14.42 -8.67
CA VAL A 531 37.95 -13.34 -8.08
C VAL A 531 39.47 -13.48 -8.28
N MET A 532 39.98 -14.66 -8.63
CA MET A 532 41.40 -14.95 -8.69
C MET A 532 42.21 -14.06 -9.67
N ASN A 533 41.57 -13.51 -10.68
CA ASN A 533 42.19 -12.63 -11.67
C ASN A 533 41.94 -11.13 -11.38
N ALA A 534 41.40 -10.78 -10.22
CA ALA A 534 41.22 -9.38 -9.81
C ALA A 534 42.58 -8.76 -9.48
N ASP A 535 42.71 -7.43 -9.72
CA ASP A 535 43.92 -6.69 -9.43
C ASP A 535 44.14 -6.57 -7.91
N ARG A 536 43.03 -6.57 -7.15
CA ARG A 536 43.03 -6.58 -5.69
C ARG A 536 41.87 -7.42 -5.19
N ILE A 537 42.12 -8.22 -4.17
CA ILE A 537 41.10 -9.02 -3.47
C ILE A 537 41.05 -8.56 -2.01
N VAL A 538 39.86 -8.22 -1.53
CA VAL A 538 39.56 -7.92 -0.13
C VAL A 538 38.85 -9.12 0.45
N VAL A 539 39.45 -9.77 1.43
CA VAL A 539 38.88 -10.91 2.14
C VAL A 539 38.15 -10.43 3.37
N LEU A 540 36.84 -10.67 3.42
CA LEU A 540 36.00 -10.32 4.58
C LEU A 540 35.74 -11.57 5.42
N ASP A 541 35.96 -11.44 6.71
CA ASP A 541 35.58 -12.44 7.70
C ASP A 541 34.96 -11.73 8.91
N GLU A 542 33.79 -12.20 9.36
CA GLU A 542 33.02 -11.63 10.48
C GLU A 542 32.93 -10.10 10.45
N GLY A 543 32.70 -9.53 9.29
CA GLY A 543 32.57 -8.06 9.11
C GLY A 543 33.89 -7.29 9.12
N ARG A 544 35.04 -7.95 9.14
CA ARG A 544 36.38 -7.35 9.15
C ARG A 544 37.18 -7.74 7.92
N VAL A 545 38.17 -6.93 7.58
CA VAL A 545 39.14 -7.29 6.53
C VAL A 545 40.18 -8.24 7.12
N ALA A 546 40.08 -9.53 6.75
CA ALA A 546 41.02 -10.55 7.16
C ALA A 546 42.32 -10.55 6.36
N GLY A 547 42.26 -10.06 5.10
CA GLY A 547 43.42 -9.95 4.24
C GLY A 547 43.13 -9.14 2.98
N MET A 548 44.17 -8.59 2.37
CA MET A 548 44.07 -7.81 1.15
C MET A 548 45.35 -7.99 0.28
N GLY A 549 45.18 -8.24 -1.01
CA GLY A 549 46.26 -8.46 -1.95
C GLY A 549 45.82 -9.15 -3.22
N THR A 550 46.78 -9.64 -4.00
CA THR A 550 46.51 -10.52 -5.15
C THR A 550 46.23 -11.95 -4.73
N HIS A 551 45.70 -12.76 -5.63
CA HIS A 551 45.48 -14.19 -5.38
C HIS A 551 46.72 -14.92 -4.85
N ALA A 552 47.88 -14.70 -5.50
CA ALA A 552 49.12 -15.33 -5.12
C ALA A 552 49.68 -14.89 -3.75
N GLU A 553 49.46 -13.64 -3.38
CA GLU A 553 49.82 -13.10 -2.07
C GLU A 553 48.92 -13.65 -0.96
N LEU A 554 47.59 -13.67 -1.19
CA LEU A 554 46.62 -14.11 -0.20
C LEU A 554 46.68 -15.60 0.07
N LEU A 555 47.02 -16.44 -0.91
CA LEU A 555 47.28 -17.85 -0.67
C LEU A 555 48.42 -18.08 0.33
N ARG A 556 49.39 -17.16 0.41
CA ARG A 556 50.52 -17.23 1.34
C ARG A 556 50.29 -16.55 2.68
N SER A 557 49.54 -15.42 2.69
CA SER A 557 49.46 -14.52 3.83
C SER A 557 48.11 -14.57 4.59
N CYS A 558 47.03 -15.09 3.97
CA CYS A 558 45.69 -15.07 4.56
C CYS A 558 45.13 -16.48 4.70
N GLU A 559 44.99 -16.94 5.95
CA GLU A 559 44.46 -18.27 6.28
C GLU A 559 43.03 -18.46 5.77
N VAL A 560 42.14 -17.49 6.06
CA VAL A 560 40.73 -17.52 5.61
C VAL A 560 40.62 -17.65 4.08
N TYR A 561 41.47 -16.95 3.31
CA TYR A 561 41.45 -17.03 1.87
C TYR A 561 41.91 -18.42 1.38
N ARG A 562 42.93 -18.98 2.02
CA ARG A 562 43.46 -20.31 1.69
C ARG A 562 42.41 -21.39 1.97
N GLU A 563 41.74 -21.34 3.11
CA GLU A 563 40.66 -22.27 3.45
C GLU A 563 39.52 -22.23 2.41
N ILE A 564 39.08 -21.01 1.99
CA ILE A 564 38.08 -20.88 0.93
C ILE A 564 38.57 -21.49 -0.38
N ALA A 565 39.85 -21.27 -0.74
CA ALA A 565 40.44 -21.80 -1.97
C ALA A 565 40.57 -23.32 -1.97
N GLU A 566 41.06 -23.91 -0.88
CA GLU A 566 41.19 -25.34 -0.71
C GLU A 566 39.83 -26.06 -0.69
N SER A 567 38.86 -25.48 0.01
CA SER A 567 37.49 -26.02 0.02
C SER A 567 36.86 -26.08 -1.38
N GLN A 568 37.15 -25.10 -2.25
CA GLN A 568 36.61 -25.10 -3.61
C GLN A 568 37.43 -25.92 -4.61
N ALA A 569 38.72 -26.06 -4.40
CA ALA A 569 39.58 -26.95 -5.21
C ALA A 569 39.21 -28.43 -5.00
N SER A 570 38.98 -28.84 -3.76
CA SER A 570 38.57 -30.20 -3.43
C SER A 570 37.21 -30.60 -4.01
N LEU A 571 36.31 -29.64 -4.22
CA LEU A 571 35.02 -29.85 -4.88
C LEU A 571 35.14 -29.91 -6.42
N GLY A 572 36.16 -29.30 -7.01
CA GLY A 572 36.44 -29.32 -8.45
C GLY A 572 37.09 -30.63 -8.92
N ASP A 573 37.88 -31.26 -8.06
CA ASP A 573 38.52 -32.57 -8.35
C ASP A 573 37.57 -33.77 -8.13
N ALA A 574 36.42 -33.53 -7.46
CA ALA A 574 35.42 -34.59 -7.20
C ALA A 574 34.25 -34.60 -8.21
N ALA A 575 34.21 -33.67 -9.17
CA ALA A 575 33.18 -33.55 -10.21
C ALA A 575 33.79 -33.82 -11.60
#